data_70a9be970f0c67db5573a054bc70f5f5
#
_entry.id   70a9be970f0c67db5573a054bc70f5f5
#
_cell.length_a   1.000
_cell.length_b   1.000
_cell.length_c   1.000
_cell.angle_alpha   90.00
_cell.angle_beta   90.00
_cell.angle_gamma   90.00
#
_symmetry.space_group_name_H-M   'P 1'
#
loop_
_entity.id
_entity.type
_entity.pdbx_description
1 polymer ?
#
loop_
_entity_poly.entity_id
_entity_poly.type
_entity_poly.pdbx_seq_one_letter_code
_entity_poly.pdbx_strand_id
1 'polypeptide(L)'
;MLPVRRPPRLLPLAALLLGALLAGCGPGPAGPADGAGSAERDVRRAVADWSRTVPGELAGIPLADWSYEVSSVRRDGARAVAAARLRYRLDGYDTAPEEAAREVELVREDGAWRVAADRPAPGALPRLWDQGPVTVAGGTHSLVLGGAGQSAGTLREIAAEADRAVPAASAAWPGPWAGRVVVVVPGSLDAMARLLGRPADTYRGLGAVTTGRAGAGPAPADRVVVNPEGYAGLAAEGRRIILTHEVTHVATRAATTATTPLWLSEGFADRAAYRGSSATPAQAAPALARAVRRGELPGELPRTEDFAFGGDPEAAARAYEGAWLACRLIAAKWGEKALVDLYGRAGREPLETALPAVLGVDRAELTEAWRESLREELR
;
A
#
# COMPACT_ATOMS: atom_id res chain seq x y z
N MET A 1 -40.69 -2.92 22.08
CA MET A 1 -41.17 -1.54 21.92
C MET A 1 -40.23 -0.67 22.76
N LEU A 2 -39.23 -0.06 22.15
CA LEU A 2 -38.31 0.93 22.74
C LEU A 2 -38.04 2.00 21.69
N PRO A 3 -38.00 3.30 22.04
CA PRO A 3 -38.18 4.41 21.10
C PRO A 3 -36.92 4.80 20.37
N VAL A 4 -37.11 5.07 19.09
CA VAL A 4 -36.16 5.64 18.14
C VAL A 4 -35.79 7.08 18.55
N ARG A 5 -34.51 7.37 18.78
CA ARG A 5 -33.99 8.73 18.95
C ARG A 5 -33.64 9.34 17.61
N ARG A 6 -34.29 10.46 17.26
CA ARG A 6 -33.99 11.31 16.09
C ARG A 6 -32.76 12.19 16.34
N PRO A 7 -31.92 12.49 15.31
CA PRO A 7 -30.82 13.43 15.43
C PRO A 7 -31.33 14.91 15.40
N PRO A 8 -30.58 15.86 15.98
CA PRO A 8 -30.99 17.26 16.05
C PRO A 8 -30.76 17.98 14.69
N ARG A 9 -31.76 18.85 14.41
CA ARG A 9 -31.75 19.75 13.26
C ARG A 9 -30.83 20.94 13.51
N LEU A 10 -29.95 21.24 12.58
CA LEU A 10 -29.19 22.50 12.52
C LEU A 10 -30.06 23.59 11.91
N LEU A 11 -30.22 24.70 12.64
CA LEU A 11 -30.86 25.96 12.22
C LEU A 11 -29.76 26.90 11.67
N PRO A 12 -30.02 27.68 10.61
CA PRO A 12 -29.10 28.70 10.12
C PRO A 12 -29.21 30.00 10.94
N LEU A 13 -28.10 30.58 11.36
CA LEU A 13 -28.04 31.93 11.91
C LEU A 13 -27.83 32.93 10.75
N ALA A 14 -28.76 33.81 10.61
CA ALA A 14 -28.77 34.91 9.66
C ALA A 14 -27.91 36.08 10.16
N ALA A 15 -27.32 36.77 9.20
CA ALA A 15 -26.53 37.97 9.38
C ALA A 15 -27.33 39.19 9.91
N LEU A 16 -26.69 40.01 10.71
CA LEU A 16 -27.12 41.40 10.97
C LEU A 16 -25.90 42.33 10.81
N LEU A 17 -25.96 43.10 9.73
CA LEU A 17 -25.13 44.29 9.49
C LEU A 17 -25.65 45.41 10.37
N LEU A 18 -24.76 46.10 11.10
CA LEU A 18 -24.99 47.48 11.51
C LEU A 18 -23.66 48.26 11.37
N GLY A 19 -23.68 49.24 10.53
CA GLY A 19 -22.57 50.17 10.31
C GLY A 19 -22.51 51.26 11.40
N ALA A 20 -21.32 51.74 11.65
CA ALA A 20 -21.07 53.08 12.16
C ALA A 20 -19.76 53.63 11.60
N LEU A 21 -19.87 54.66 10.75
CA LEU A 21 -18.80 55.57 10.39
C LEU A 21 -18.38 56.37 11.63
N LEU A 22 -17.08 56.59 11.79
CA LEU A 22 -16.54 57.95 12.09
C LEU A 22 -15.02 57.99 11.97
N ALA A 23 -14.60 59.05 11.33
CA ALA A 23 -13.24 59.36 10.93
C ALA A 23 -12.30 59.67 12.11
N GLY A 24 -11.05 59.32 11.96
CA GLY A 24 -9.94 59.76 12.79
C GLY A 24 -8.63 59.64 12.03
N CYS A 25 -8.24 60.67 11.29
CA CYS A 25 -6.86 60.75 10.72
C CYS A 25 -5.85 60.98 11.84
N GLY A 26 -4.91 60.05 11.95
CA GLY A 26 -3.64 60.25 12.60
C GLY A 26 -2.62 59.32 11.95
N PRO A 27 -1.45 59.81 11.43
CA PRO A 27 -0.41 58.93 10.98
C PRO A 27 0.26 58.31 12.20
N GLY A 28 -0.13 57.07 12.50
CA GLY A 28 0.59 56.20 13.41
C GLY A 28 1.90 55.76 12.75
N PRO A 29 3.00 55.54 13.53
CA PRO A 29 4.26 55.10 12.98
C PRO A 29 4.06 53.73 12.32
N ALA A 30 4.50 53.62 11.07
CA ALA A 30 4.57 52.32 10.36
C ALA A 30 5.42 51.36 11.19
N GLY A 31 4.76 50.44 11.84
CA GLY A 31 5.44 49.31 12.50
C GLY A 31 6.04 48.37 11.47
N PRO A 32 7.02 47.51 11.83
CA PRO A 32 7.81 46.71 10.90
C PRO A 32 7.04 45.55 10.31
N ALA A 33 6.00 45.80 9.53
CA ALA A 33 5.23 44.77 8.79
C ALA A 33 6.01 44.20 7.60
N ASP A 34 6.94 45.02 7.02
CA ASP A 34 7.72 44.60 5.84
C ASP A 34 8.81 43.61 6.14
N GLY A 35 9.36 43.57 7.36
CA GLY A 35 10.44 42.67 7.77
C GLY A 35 9.98 41.20 7.97
N ALA A 36 8.74 40.98 8.40
CA ALA A 36 8.23 39.64 8.64
C ALA A 36 7.97 38.90 7.31
N GLY A 37 7.36 39.58 6.35
CA GLY A 37 7.07 39.01 5.03
C GLY A 37 8.32 38.77 4.16
N SER A 38 9.37 39.63 4.31
CA SER A 38 10.61 39.41 3.58
C SER A 38 11.38 38.21 4.12
N ALA A 39 11.46 38.05 5.43
CA ALA A 39 12.16 36.93 6.05
C ALA A 39 11.45 35.58 5.86
N GLU A 40 10.13 35.54 5.74
CA GLU A 40 9.41 34.34 5.33
C GLU A 40 9.72 33.97 3.87
N ARG A 41 9.78 34.95 2.97
CA ARG A 41 10.19 34.74 1.57
C ARG A 41 11.62 34.18 1.48
N ASP A 42 12.53 34.65 2.34
CA ASP A 42 13.90 34.17 2.36
C ASP A 42 13.99 32.70 2.84
N VAL A 43 13.21 32.31 3.85
CA VAL A 43 13.09 30.90 4.29
C VAL A 43 12.53 30.03 3.15
N ARG A 44 11.46 30.46 2.50
CA ARG A 44 10.88 29.70 1.36
C ARG A 44 11.88 29.55 0.22
N ARG A 45 12.64 30.61 -0.07
CA ARG A 45 13.71 30.57 -1.08
C ARG A 45 14.82 29.58 -0.66
N ALA A 46 15.26 29.60 0.59
CA ALA A 46 16.29 28.68 1.09
C ALA A 46 15.86 27.21 0.97
N VAL A 47 14.60 26.88 1.28
CA VAL A 47 14.06 25.53 1.07
C VAL A 47 14.00 25.18 -0.41
N ALA A 48 13.53 26.10 -1.25
CA ALA A 48 13.43 25.89 -2.70
C ALA A 48 14.83 25.68 -3.33
N ASP A 49 15.84 26.46 -2.92
CA ASP A 49 17.20 26.31 -3.43
C ASP A 49 17.86 25.00 -2.95
N TRP A 50 17.68 24.65 -1.69
CA TRP A 50 18.18 23.39 -1.13
C TRP A 50 17.55 22.17 -1.79
N SER A 51 16.25 22.21 -2.06
CA SER A 51 15.51 21.09 -2.64
C SER A 51 15.72 20.87 -4.14
N ARG A 52 16.50 21.72 -4.82
CA ARG A 52 16.86 21.53 -6.23
C ARG A 52 17.70 20.29 -6.49
N THR A 53 18.38 19.81 -5.45
CA THR A 53 19.24 18.65 -5.56
C THR A 53 18.74 17.57 -4.59
N VAL A 54 18.61 16.36 -5.10
CA VAL A 54 18.34 15.18 -4.26
C VAL A 54 19.52 15.00 -3.31
N PRO A 55 19.29 14.78 -2.00
CA PRO A 55 20.37 14.52 -1.04
C PRO A 55 21.31 13.39 -1.50
N GLY A 56 22.61 13.57 -1.31
CA GLY A 56 23.62 12.63 -1.83
C GLY A 56 23.47 11.21 -1.31
N GLU A 57 22.96 11.03 -0.10
CA GLU A 57 22.64 9.73 0.50
C GLU A 57 21.49 8.99 -0.22
N LEU A 58 20.70 9.70 -1.02
CA LEU A 58 19.60 9.13 -1.82
C LEU A 58 19.97 8.94 -3.30
N ALA A 59 21.18 9.30 -3.72
CA ALA A 59 21.62 9.28 -5.12
C ALA A 59 21.51 7.89 -5.79
N GLY A 60 21.50 6.81 -5.01
CA GLY A 60 21.29 5.45 -5.52
C GLY A 60 19.83 5.13 -5.86
N ILE A 61 18.86 5.90 -5.37
CA ILE A 61 17.44 5.70 -5.64
C ILE A 61 17.10 6.47 -6.93
N PRO A 62 16.41 5.88 -7.90
CA PRO A 62 16.02 6.56 -9.13
C PRO A 62 14.89 7.56 -8.89
N LEU A 63 15.20 8.67 -8.20
CA LEU A 63 14.25 9.72 -7.86
C LEU A 63 14.11 10.74 -9.00
N ALA A 64 12.89 11.05 -9.36
CA ALA A 64 12.51 12.12 -10.29
C ALA A 64 11.45 13.03 -9.65
N ASP A 65 11.25 14.22 -10.24
CA ASP A 65 10.27 15.22 -9.79
C ASP A 65 10.42 15.62 -8.32
N TRP A 66 11.64 15.53 -7.79
CA TRP A 66 11.98 15.87 -6.41
C TRP A 66 11.77 17.38 -6.16
N SER A 67 10.83 17.73 -5.30
CA SER A 67 10.52 19.11 -4.98
C SER A 67 9.85 19.25 -3.61
N TYR A 68 10.01 20.44 -3.00
CA TYR A 68 9.35 20.81 -1.75
C TYR A 68 8.46 22.03 -1.98
N GLU A 69 7.20 21.91 -1.58
CA GLU A 69 6.23 22.99 -1.55
C GLU A 69 6.00 23.43 -0.10
N VAL A 70 6.48 24.62 0.27
CA VAL A 70 6.33 25.16 1.63
C VAL A 70 4.94 25.73 1.83
N SER A 71 4.16 25.19 2.76
CA SER A 71 2.82 25.66 3.11
C SER A 71 2.84 26.77 4.17
N SER A 72 3.69 26.66 5.20
CA SER A 72 3.79 27.65 6.25
C SER A 72 5.22 27.74 6.82
N VAL A 73 5.54 28.88 7.44
CA VAL A 73 6.82 29.12 8.10
C VAL A 73 6.56 29.70 9.49
N ARG A 74 7.16 29.08 10.51
CA ARG A 74 7.26 29.64 11.86
C ARG A 74 8.70 30.03 12.12
N ARG A 75 8.93 31.19 12.73
CA ARG A 75 10.27 31.70 13.03
C ARG A 75 10.39 32.03 14.51
N ASP A 76 11.60 31.78 15.04
CA ASP A 76 12.01 32.20 16.36
C ASP A 76 13.48 32.66 16.28
N GLY A 77 13.70 33.97 16.23
CA GLY A 77 15.01 34.57 16.09
C GLY A 77 15.78 34.08 14.86
N ALA A 78 16.91 33.40 15.11
CA ALA A 78 17.77 32.79 14.09
C ALA A 78 17.34 31.35 13.68
N ARG A 79 16.20 30.88 14.13
CA ARG A 79 15.64 29.58 13.76
C ARG A 79 14.33 29.73 13.02
N ALA A 80 14.06 28.80 12.11
CA ALA A 80 12.77 28.69 11.44
C ALA A 80 12.40 27.22 11.26
N VAL A 81 11.09 26.98 11.21
CA VAL A 81 10.51 25.69 10.89
C VAL A 81 9.51 25.90 9.76
N ALA A 82 9.75 25.27 8.62
CA ALA A 82 8.87 25.28 7.48
C ALA A 82 8.07 23.96 7.43
N ALA A 83 6.74 24.06 7.46
CA ALA A 83 5.89 22.93 7.06
C ALA A 83 5.89 22.85 5.54
N ALA A 84 6.21 21.68 4.99
CA ALA A 84 6.36 21.51 3.56
C ALA A 84 5.77 20.16 3.09
N ARG A 85 5.50 20.06 1.80
CA ARG A 85 5.13 18.84 1.11
C ARG A 85 6.28 18.46 0.17
N LEU A 86 6.93 17.34 0.44
CA LEU A 86 7.84 16.69 -0.48
C LEU A 86 7.01 15.98 -1.55
N ARG A 87 7.39 16.15 -2.82
CA ARG A 87 6.88 15.39 -3.97
C ARG A 87 8.05 14.73 -4.69
N TYR A 88 7.88 13.48 -5.07
CA TYR A 88 8.89 12.72 -5.82
C TYR A 88 8.24 11.56 -6.57
N ARG A 89 8.93 11.02 -7.57
CA ARG A 89 8.58 9.76 -8.24
C ARG A 89 9.79 8.82 -8.23
N LEU A 90 9.54 7.53 -8.25
CA LEU A 90 10.53 6.56 -8.66
C LEU A 90 10.50 6.48 -10.19
N ASP A 91 11.57 6.94 -10.83
CA ASP A 91 11.66 6.99 -12.29
C ASP A 91 11.50 5.60 -12.90
N GLY A 92 10.68 5.52 -13.95
CA GLY A 92 10.33 4.27 -14.61
C GLY A 92 9.31 3.39 -13.86
N TYR A 93 8.86 3.75 -12.65
CA TYR A 93 7.89 3.00 -11.85
C TYR A 93 6.63 3.79 -11.53
N ASP A 94 6.75 5.01 -11.04
CA ASP A 94 5.61 5.82 -10.61
C ASP A 94 5.02 6.59 -11.79
N THR A 95 3.69 6.52 -11.97
CA THR A 95 2.96 7.30 -12.97
C THR A 95 2.44 8.63 -12.43
N ALA A 96 2.42 8.80 -11.10
CA ALA A 96 2.16 10.07 -10.41
C ALA A 96 3.11 10.21 -9.22
N PRO A 97 3.34 11.46 -8.75
CA PRO A 97 4.19 11.69 -7.60
C PRO A 97 3.64 11.06 -6.31
N GLU A 98 4.55 10.51 -5.51
CA GLU A 98 4.34 10.26 -4.09
C GLU A 98 4.44 11.58 -3.34
N GLU A 99 3.63 11.77 -2.29
CA GLU A 99 3.64 12.97 -1.46
C GLU A 99 3.93 12.63 0.00
N ALA A 100 4.73 13.48 0.67
CA ALA A 100 5.03 13.34 2.09
C ALA A 100 4.98 14.70 2.79
N ALA A 101 4.26 14.77 3.90
CA ALA A 101 4.30 15.95 4.76
C ALA A 101 5.64 15.99 5.53
N ARG A 102 6.32 17.12 5.44
CA ARG A 102 7.66 17.33 6.01
C ARG A 102 7.70 18.52 6.94
N GLU A 103 8.58 18.46 7.91
CA GLU A 103 9.01 19.59 8.72
C GLU A 103 10.48 19.85 8.43
N VAL A 104 10.75 21.02 7.85
CA VAL A 104 12.12 21.44 7.49
C VAL A 104 12.58 22.50 8.49
N GLU A 105 13.64 22.19 9.24
CA GLU A 105 14.27 23.12 10.17
C GLU A 105 15.35 23.92 9.46
N LEU A 106 15.39 25.22 9.73
CA LEU A 106 16.40 26.12 9.20
C LEU A 106 17.05 26.93 10.31
N VAL A 107 18.31 27.22 10.12
CA VAL A 107 19.11 28.14 10.96
C VAL A 107 19.60 29.29 10.11
N ARG A 108 19.73 30.48 10.71
CA ARG A 108 20.30 31.65 10.06
C ARG A 108 21.76 31.79 10.43
N GLU A 109 22.64 31.63 9.46
CA GLU A 109 24.09 31.73 9.56
C GLU A 109 24.60 32.75 8.57
N ASP A 110 25.45 33.67 8.99
CA ASP A 110 26.03 34.72 8.17
C ASP A 110 24.98 35.52 7.34
N GLY A 111 23.81 35.74 7.95
CA GLY A 111 22.73 36.47 7.33
C GLY A 111 21.84 35.64 6.36
N ALA A 112 22.20 34.42 6.04
CA ALA A 112 21.49 33.52 5.15
C ALA A 112 20.79 32.37 5.92
N TRP A 113 19.62 31.93 5.43
CA TRP A 113 18.94 30.75 5.94
C TRP A 113 19.54 29.48 5.32
N ARG A 114 19.83 28.47 6.15
CA ARG A 114 20.29 27.14 5.73
C ARG A 114 19.41 26.06 6.31
N VAL A 115 19.10 25.03 5.53
CA VAL A 115 18.39 23.85 6.02
C VAL A 115 19.33 23.08 6.95
N ALA A 116 18.89 22.86 8.18
CA ALA A 116 19.60 22.12 9.23
C ALA A 116 19.08 20.69 9.37
N ALA A 117 17.77 20.47 9.16
CA ALA A 117 17.16 19.14 9.22
C ALA A 117 15.91 19.08 8.35
N ASP A 118 15.62 17.90 7.84
CA ASP A 118 14.39 17.54 7.16
C ASP A 118 13.87 16.23 7.77
N ARG A 119 12.62 16.22 8.21
CA ARG A 119 12.01 15.05 8.86
C ARG A 119 10.51 14.95 8.54
N PRO A 120 9.88 13.77 8.73
CA PRO A 120 8.43 13.64 8.65
C PRO A 120 7.75 14.66 9.56
N ALA A 121 6.69 15.30 9.08
CA ALA A 121 5.87 16.18 9.91
C ALA A 121 5.23 15.37 11.06
N PRO A 122 4.88 16.01 12.20
CA PRO A 122 4.20 15.33 13.30
C PRO A 122 2.96 14.57 12.81
N GLY A 123 2.90 13.26 13.10
CA GLY A 123 1.82 12.36 12.68
C GLY A 123 1.94 11.83 11.23
N ALA A 124 2.90 12.28 10.44
CA ALA A 124 3.17 11.72 9.11
C ALA A 124 3.97 10.41 9.20
N LEU A 125 3.72 9.50 8.26
CA LEU A 125 4.51 8.27 8.16
C LEU A 125 5.90 8.55 7.61
N PRO A 126 6.94 7.93 8.18
CA PRO A 126 8.30 8.07 7.68
C PRO A 126 8.45 7.39 6.31
N ARG A 127 9.37 7.89 5.50
CA ARG A 127 9.87 7.18 4.31
C ARG A 127 10.96 6.20 4.71
N LEU A 128 11.33 5.30 3.81
CA LEU A 128 12.37 4.31 4.10
C LEU A 128 13.69 4.98 4.54
N TRP A 129 14.08 6.06 3.86
CA TRP A 129 15.30 6.82 4.16
C TRP A 129 15.24 7.66 5.45
N ASP A 130 14.06 7.96 5.98
CA ASP A 130 13.91 8.60 7.29
C ASP A 130 14.31 7.65 8.45
N GLN A 131 14.44 6.36 8.14
CA GLN A 131 14.76 5.32 9.11
C GLN A 131 16.25 4.88 9.03
N GLY A 132 17.04 5.50 8.17
CA GLY A 132 18.47 5.27 8.00
C GLY A 132 18.87 5.06 6.53
N PRO A 133 20.12 4.65 6.29
CA PRO A 133 20.66 4.47 4.94
C PRO A 133 19.84 3.48 4.11
N VAL A 134 19.71 3.78 2.82
CA VAL A 134 19.01 2.93 1.85
C VAL A 134 20.02 2.30 0.91
N THR A 135 19.95 0.97 0.78
CA THR A 135 20.69 0.20 -0.21
C THR A 135 19.76 -0.14 -1.37
N VAL A 136 20.22 -0.01 -2.61
CA VAL A 136 19.41 -0.26 -3.80
C VAL A 136 19.93 -1.47 -4.56
N ALA A 137 19.04 -2.36 -4.99
CA ALA A 137 19.32 -3.42 -5.93
C ALA A 137 18.30 -3.37 -7.08
N GLY A 138 18.76 -3.41 -8.33
CA GLY A 138 17.92 -3.47 -9.51
C GLY A 138 17.91 -4.88 -10.09
N GLY A 139 16.73 -5.31 -10.55
CA GLY A 139 16.55 -6.47 -11.42
C GLY A 139 16.11 -6.06 -12.83
N THR A 140 15.71 -7.02 -13.64
CA THR A 140 15.16 -6.77 -14.99
C THR A 140 13.78 -6.12 -14.90
N HIS A 141 12.98 -6.55 -13.95
CA HIS A 141 11.59 -6.13 -13.74
C HIS A 141 11.36 -5.49 -12.36
N SER A 142 12.38 -5.41 -11.52
CA SER A 142 12.24 -5.01 -10.13
C SER A 142 13.22 -3.93 -9.70
N LEU A 143 12.76 -3.06 -8.80
CA LEU A 143 13.57 -2.16 -7.99
C LEU A 143 13.41 -2.58 -6.54
N VAL A 144 14.51 -2.90 -5.87
CA VAL A 144 14.49 -3.30 -4.46
C VAL A 144 15.19 -2.23 -3.63
N LEU A 145 14.48 -1.67 -2.67
CA LEU A 145 14.96 -0.64 -1.74
C LEU A 145 15.09 -1.26 -0.34
N GLY A 146 16.30 -1.45 0.11
CA GLY A 146 16.62 -1.99 1.43
C GLY A 146 16.90 -0.88 2.44
N GLY A 147 16.23 -0.90 3.59
CA GLY A 147 16.50 0.00 4.72
C GLY A 147 17.76 -0.39 5.48
N ALA A 148 18.03 0.36 6.55
CA ALA A 148 19.23 0.18 7.39
C ALA A 148 19.44 -1.28 7.81
N GLY A 149 20.66 -1.77 7.63
CA GLY A 149 21.02 -3.15 7.99
C GLY A 149 20.77 -4.22 6.90
N GLN A 150 20.08 -3.87 5.81
CA GLN A 150 19.88 -4.80 4.71
C GLN A 150 21.15 -4.93 3.84
N SER A 151 21.57 -6.18 3.59
CA SER A 151 22.75 -6.43 2.77
C SER A 151 22.43 -6.36 1.27
N ALA A 152 23.39 -5.88 0.47
CA ALA A 152 23.25 -5.89 -0.97
C ALA A 152 23.10 -7.32 -1.56
N GLY A 153 23.62 -8.34 -0.87
CA GLY A 153 23.42 -9.75 -1.22
C GLY A 153 21.97 -10.16 -1.12
N THR A 154 21.36 -9.95 0.06
CA THR A 154 19.94 -10.24 0.32
C THR A 154 19.03 -9.51 -0.66
N LEU A 155 19.30 -8.22 -0.93
CA LEU A 155 18.47 -7.44 -1.85
C LEU A 155 18.57 -7.97 -3.30
N ARG A 156 19.74 -8.42 -3.76
CA ARG A 156 19.86 -9.06 -5.07
C ARG A 156 19.12 -10.39 -5.16
N GLU A 157 19.10 -11.19 -4.10
CA GLU A 157 18.28 -12.41 -4.04
C GLU A 157 16.79 -12.10 -4.16
N ILE A 158 16.32 -11.08 -3.43
CA ILE A 158 14.92 -10.63 -3.50
C ILE A 158 14.60 -10.08 -4.90
N ALA A 159 15.50 -9.31 -5.52
CA ALA A 159 15.32 -8.83 -6.88
C ALA A 159 15.19 -9.98 -7.88
N ALA A 160 16.03 -11.01 -7.75
CA ALA A 160 15.96 -12.20 -8.61
C ALA A 160 14.63 -12.98 -8.41
N GLU A 161 14.09 -13.07 -7.19
CA GLU A 161 12.77 -13.66 -6.97
C GLU A 161 11.65 -12.79 -7.54
N ALA A 162 11.70 -11.46 -7.37
CA ALA A 162 10.73 -10.54 -7.94
C ALA A 162 10.74 -10.58 -9.47
N ASP A 163 11.92 -10.71 -10.08
CA ASP A 163 12.07 -10.87 -11.52
C ASP A 163 11.47 -12.19 -12.06
N ARG A 164 11.40 -13.24 -11.24
CA ARG A 164 10.64 -14.47 -11.55
C ARG A 164 9.15 -14.32 -11.32
N ALA A 165 8.76 -13.56 -10.32
CA ALA A 165 7.36 -13.33 -9.98
C ALA A 165 6.62 -12.51 -11.03
N VAL A 166 7.27 -11.51 -11.65
CA VAL A 166 6.65 -10.62 -12.65
C VAL A 166 6.13 -11.39 -13.87
N PRO A 167 6.89 -12.26 -14.57
CA PRO A 167 6.35 -13.06 -15.66
C PRO A 167 5.29 -14.07 -15.20
N ALA A 168 5.40 -14.61 -13.97
CA ALA A 168 4.38 -15.52 -13.42
C ALA A 168 3.03 -14.80 -13.20
N ALA A 169 3.05 -13.60 -12.61
CA ALA A 169 1.88 -12.76 -12.46
C ALA A 169 1.30 -12.33 -13.82
N SER A 170 2.15 -11.96 -14.78
CA SER A 170 1.72 -11.61 -16.16
C SER A 170 1.06 -12.77 -16.88
N ALA A 171 1.53 -14.00 -16.66
CA ALA A 171 0.91 -15.20 -17.23
C ALA A 171 -0.45 -15.52 -16.59
N ALA A 172 -0.65 -15.15 -15.32
CA ALA A 172 -1.94 -15.31 -14.62
C ALA A 172 -2.92 -14.19 -14.97
N TRP A 173 -2.43 -12.95 -15.08
CA TRP A 173 -3.21 -11.75 -15.40
C TRP A 173 -2.80 -11.15 -16.73
N PRO A 174 -3.54 -11.43 -17.83
CA PRO A 174 -3.25 -10.89 -19.17
C PRO A 174 -3.71 -9.43 -19.36
N GLY A 175 -4.35 -8.82 -18.35
CA GLY A 175 -4.76 -7.42 -18.37
C GLY A 175 -3.56 -6.47 -18.37
N PRO A 176 -3.74 -5.20 -18.77
CA PRO A 176 -2.64 -4.24 -18.83
C PRO A 176 -2.13 -3.88 -17.43
N TRP A 177 -0.82 -3.94 -17.25
CA TRP A 177 -0.08 -3.44 -16.09
C TRP A 177 1.36 -3.12 -16.45
N ALA A 178 2.14 -2.53 -15.53
CA ALA A 178 3.47 -2.01 -15.85
C ALA A 178 4.52 -3.11 -16.15
N GLY A 179 4.29 -4.36 -15.75
CA GLY A 179 5.24 -5.46 -15.91
C GLY A 179 6.52 -5.27 -15.10
N ARG A 180 6.45 -4.48 -14.01
CA ARG A 180 7.57 -4.21 -13.11
C ARG A 180 7.06 -3.89 -11.70
N VAL A 181 7.92 -4.08 -10.69
CA VAL A 181 7.54 -3.96 -9.29
C VAL A 181 8.60 -3.23 -8.48
N VAL A 182 8.14 -2.48 -7.47
CA VAL A 182 8.98 -1.89 -6.42
C VAL A 182 8.83 -2.73 -5.16
N VAL A 183 9.95 -3.24 -4.67
CA VAL A 183 10.03 -4.01 -3.42
C VAL A 183 10.75 -3.18 -2.38
N VAL A 184 10.17 -3.04 -1.22
CA VAL A 184 10.75 -2.33 -0.07
C VAL A 184 11.05 -3.34 1.03
N VAL A 185 12.28 -3.37 1.52
CA VAL A 185 12.73 -4.27 2.58
C VAL A 185 13.18 -3.41 3.77
N PRO A 186 12.31 -3.12 4.74
CA PRO A 186 12.67 -2.37 5.95
C PRO A 186 13.77 -3.06 6.75
N GLY A 187 14.45 -2.32 7.64
CA GLY A 187 15.55 -2.88 8.45
C GLY A 187 15.09 -3.90 9.50
N SER A 188 13.82 -3.86 9.92
CA SER A 188 13.22 -4.76 10.90
C SER A 188 11.70 -4.75 10.77
N LEU A 189 11.03 -5.66 11.50
CA LEU A 189 9.57 -5.66 11.64
C LEU A 189 9.04 -4.34 12.23
N ASP A 190 9.73 -3.76 13.22
CA ASP A 190 9.38 -2.45 13.78
C ASP A 190 9.54 -1.32 12.76
N ALA A 191 10.56 -1.38 11.91
CA ALA A 191 10.74 -0.42 10.84
C ALA A 191 9.61 -0.54 9.78
N MET A 192 9.18 -1.76 9.46
CA MET A 192 8.00 -2.02 8.62
C MET A 192 6.72 -1.43 9.24
N ALA A 193 6.52 -1.66 10.53
CA ALA A 193 5.38 -1.14 11.28
C ALA A 193 5.30 0.40 11.23
N ARG A 194 6.43 1.08 11.44
CA ARG A 194 6.51 2.54 11.31
C ARG A 194 6.23 3.03 9.89
N LEU A 195 6.78 2.35 8.88
CA LEU A 195 6.58 2.67 7.47
C LEU A 195 5.11 2.58 7.06
N LEU A 196 4.40 1.56 7.58
CA LEU A 196 3.01 1.25 7.23
C LEU A 196 1.98 1.84 8.21
N GLY A 197 2.42 2.44 9.32
CA GLY A 197 1.55 3.13 10.27
C GLY A 197 0.61 2.21 11.06
N ARG A 198 1.00 0.95 11.29
CA ARG A 198 0.25 -0.01 12.09
C ARG A 198 1.17 -0.73 13.08
N PRO A 199 0.65 -1.28 14.19
CA PRO A 199 1.46 -2.04 15.15
C PRO A 199 2.22 -3.21 14.50
N ALA A 200 3.41 -3.51 14.99
CA ALA A 200 4.28 -4.58 14.48
C ALA A 200 3.59 -5.96 14.50
N ASP A 201 2.77 -6.21 15.53
CA ASP A 201 2.02 -7.46 15.66
C ASP A 201 1.05 -7.72 14.49
N THR A 202 0.59 -6.66 13.80
CA THR A 202 -0.22 -6.79 12.59
C THR A 202 0.51 -7.55 11.47
N TYR A 203 1.83 -7.45 11.43
CA TYR A 203 2.67 -8.02 10.38
C TYR A 203 3.47 -9.25 10.82
N ARG A 204 3.39 -9.60 12.11
CA ARG A 204 4.07 -10.77 12.64
C ARG A 204 3.56 -12.03 11.96
N GLY A 205 4.44 -12.82 11.39
CA GLY A 205 4.10 -14.04 10.65
C GLY A 205 3.76 -13.83 9.17
N LEU A 206 3.63 -12.58 8.69
CA LEU A 206 3.50 -12.31 7.27
C LEU A 206 4.89 -12.25 6.62
N GLY A 207 5.03 -12.75 5.39
CA GLY A 207 6.26 -12.65 4.60
C GLY A 207 6.41 -11.32 3.89
N ALA A 208 5.32 -10.78 3.36
CA ALA A 208 5.23 -9.47 2.70
C ALA A 208 3.79 -8.96 2.70
N VAL A 209 3.61 -7.72 2.29
CA VAL A 209 2.29 -7.11 2.00
C VAL A 209 2.41 -6.12 0.83
N THR A 210 1.39 -6.02 0.01
CA THR A 210 1.32 -5.02 -1.06
C THR A 210 0.52 -3.81 -0.62
N THR A 211 1.11 -2.62 -0.76
CA THR A 211 0.45 -1.33 -0.51
C THR A 211 0.21 -0.61 -1.82
N GLY A 212 -0.88 0.12 -1.91
CA GLY A 212 -1.19 0.92 -3.10
C GLY A 212 -2.64 1.40 -3.08
N ARG A 213 -2.98 2.19 -4.08
CA ARG A 213 -4.34 2.68 -4.28
C ARG A 213 -5.08 1.75 -5.23
N ALA A 214 -6.17 1.14 -4.79
CA ALA A 214 -7.03 0.33 -5.65
C ALA A 214 -7.66 1.17 -6.78
N GLY A 215 -7.88 0.55 -7.94
CA GLY A 215 -8.47 1.17 -9.12
C GLY A 215 -7.47 1.65 -10.16
N ALA A 216 -8.00 2.11 -11.31
CA ALA A 216 -7.22 2.65 -12.42
C ALA A 216 -7.00 4.16 -12.26
N GLY A 217 -5.86 4.65 -12.75
CA GLY A 217 -5.52 6.07 -12.81
C GLY A 217 -4.05 6.32 -12.46
N PRO A 218 -3.54 7.54 -12.73
CA PRO A 218 -2.18 7.90 -12.34
C PRO A 218 -2.02 7.82 -10.81
N ALA A 219 -1.03 7.05 -10.36
CA ALA A 219 -0.72 6.85 -8.95
C ALA A 219 0.78 6.56 -8.79
N PRO A 220 1.33 6.74 -7.58
CA PRO A 220 2.56 6.05 -7.23
C PRO A 220 2.38 4.54 -7.46
N ALA A 221 3.41 3.86 -7.91
CA ALA A 221 3.37 2.41 -8.08
C ALA A 221 3.10 1.73 -6.73
N ASP A 222 2.47 0.58 -6.75
CA ASP A 222 2.35 -0.24 -5.55
C ASP A 222 3.73 -0.60 -5.01
N ARG A 223 3.84 -0.74 -3.70
CA ARG A 223 5.05 -1.20 -3.01
C ARG A 223 4.78 -2.57 -2.40
N VAL A 224 5.56 -3.58 -2.80
CA VAL A 224 5.63 -4.84 -2.05
C VAL A 224 6.57 -4.62 -0.88
N VAL A 225 6.03 -4.59 0.33
CA VAL A 225 6.82 -4.37 1.55
C VAL A 225 7.09 -5.72 2.21
N VAL A 226 8.33 -6.15 2.17
CA VAL A 226 8.78 -7.44 2.72
C VAL A 226 9.01 -7.30 4.22
N ASN A 227 8.44 -8.21 5.01
CA ASN A 227 8.79 -8.38 6.41
C ASN A 227 10.13 -9.13 6.49
N PRO A 228 11.24 -8.49 6.90
CA PRO A 228 12.55 -9.12 6.84
C PRO A 228 12.66 -10.36 7.72
N GLU A 229 11.96 -10.38 8.88
CA GLU A 229 11.97 -11.51 9.81
C GLU A 229 11.13 -12.69 9.28
N GLY A 230 9.90 -12.41 8.85
CA GLY A 230 9.02 -13.43 8.29
C GLY A 230 9.56 -14.05 7.01
N TYR A 231 10.07 -13.22 6.10
CA TYR A 231 10.62 -13.66 4.82
C TYR A 231 11.92 -14.46 4.96
N ALA A 232 12.81 -14.08 5.89
CA ALA A 232 14.05 -14.80 6.15
C ALA A 232 13.82 -16.24 6.61
N GLY A 233 12.73 -16.49 7.36
CA GLY A 233 12.35 -17.81 7.84
C GLY A 233 11.76 -18.75 6.77
N LEU A 234 11.45 -18.22 5.56
CA LEU A 234 10.84 -19.03 4.51
C LEU A 234 11.89 -19.85 3.72
N ALA A 235 11.51 -21.08 3.35
CA ALA A 235 12.22 -21.85 2.34
C ALA A 235 12.09 -21.17 0.96
N ALA A 236 12.93 -21.57 0.01
CA ALA A 236 12.94 -21.00 -1.35
C ALA A 236 11.55 -21.02 -2.02
N GLU A 237 10.82 -22.13 -1.90
CA GLU A 237 9.45 -22.25 -2.42
C GLU A 237 8.50 -21.24 -1.78
N GLY A 238 8.56 -21.05 -0.46
CA GLY A 238 7.74 -20.08 0.26
C GLY A 238 8.05 -18.63 -0.17
N ARG A 239 9.34 -18.30 -0.38
CA ARG A 239 9.75 -16.98 -0.88
C ARG A 239 9.21 -16.71 -2.27
N ARG A 240 9.28 -17.71 -3.17
CA ARG A 240 8.70 -17.66 -4.51
C ARG A 240 7.18 -17.45 -4.45
N ILE A 241 6.48 -18.22 -3.63
CA ILE A 241 5.02 -18.12 -3.46
C ILE A 241 4.64 -16.73 -2.99
N ILE A 242 5.22 -16.23 -1.89
CA ILE A 242 4.91 -14.91 -1.33
C ILE A 242 5.14 -13.80 -2.34
N LEU A 243 6.30 -13.75 -3.00
CA LEU A 243 6.55 -12.67 -3.97
C LEU A 243 5.65 -12.77 -5.20
N THR A 244 5.32 -13.97 -5.68
CA THR A 244 4.38 -14.13 -6.79
C THR A 244 2.97 -13.69 -6.39
N HIS A 245 2.52 -14.00 -5.17
CA HIS A 245 1.26 -13.53 -4.60
C HIS A 245 1.20 -12.00 -4.59
N GLU A 246 2.19 -11.33 -3.96
CA GLU A 246 2.21 -9.89 -3.85
C GLU A 246 2.32 -9.18 -5.22
N VAL A 247 3.16 -9.70 -6.12
CA VAL A 247 3.28 -9.15 -7.49
C VAL A 247 1.98 -9.34 -8.27
N THR A 248 1.21 -10.39 -7.98
CA THR A 248 -0.12 -10.57 -8.61
C THR A 248 -1.11 -9.49 -8.15
N HIS A 249 -1.07 -9.05 -6.89
CA HIS A 249 -1.83 -7.89 -6.45
C HIS A 249 -1.43 -6.61 -7.20
N VAL A 250 -0.13 -6.40 -7.45
CA VAL A 250 0.33 -5.28 -8.28
C VAL A 250 -0.24 -5.38 -9.70
N ALA A 251 -0.18 -6.57 -10.31
CA ALA A 251 -0.66 -6.79 -11.67
C ALA A 251 -2.18 -6.56 -11.82
N THR A 252 -2.96 -6.98 -10.83
CA THR A 252 -4.43 -6.87 -10.85
C THR A 252 -4.95 -5.52 -10.34
N ARG A 253 -4.09 -4.64 -9.81
CA ARG A 253 -4.45 -3.41 -9.09
C ARG A 253 -5.47 -2.55 -9.84
N ALA A 254 -5.27 -2.34 -11.14
CA ALA A 254 -6.17 -1.50 -11.94
C ALA A 254 -7.59 -2.09 -12.09
N ALA A 255 -7.73 -3.40 -11.94
CA ALA A 255 -9.01 -4.11 -11.99
C ALA A 255 -9.61 -4.36 -10.60
N THR A 256 -8.84 -4.14 -9.53
CA THR A 256 -9.29 -4.32 -8.14
C THR A 256 -9.97 -3.04 -7.64
N THR A 257 -11.19 -3.15 -7.13
CA THR A 257 -11.94 -2.03 -6.56
C THR A 257 -12.63 -2.46 -5.25
N ALA A 258 -13.39 -1.56 -4.64
CA ALA A 258 -14.16 -1.87 -3.44
C ALA A 258 -15.28 -2.93 -3.67
N THR A 259 -15.65 -3.19 -4.93
CA THR A 259 -16.64 -4.24 -5.28
C THR A 259 -15.99 -5.61 -5.45
N THR A 260 -14.66 -5.68 -5.64
CA THR A 260 -13.95 -6.95 -5.76
C THR A 260 -13.99 -7.69 -4.43
N PRO A 261 -14.60 -8.88 -4.34
CA PRO A 261 -14.62 -9.66 -3.11
C PRO A 261 -13.19 -10.03 -2.69
N LEU A 262 -12.88 -9.92 -1.40
CA LEU A 262 -11.52 -10.18 -0.91
C LEU A 262 -11.10 -11.64 -1.17
N TRP A 263 -12.02 -12.61 -1.00
CA TRP A 263 -11.72 -14.00 -1.34
C TRP A 263 -11.31 -14.20 -2.81
N LEU A 264 -11.89 -13.43 -3.73
CA LEU A 264 -11.53 -13.51 -5.15
C LEU A 264 -10.15 -12.88 -5.41
N SER A 265 -9.84 -11.75 -4.74
CA SER A 265 -8.54 -11.10 -4.84
C SER A 265 -7.41 -11.97 -4.28
N GLU A 266 -7.58 -12.45 -3.05
CA GLU A 266 -6.59 -13.29 -2.39
C GLU A 266 -6.45 -14.66 -3.05
N GLY A 267 -7.58 -15.30 -3.37
CA GLY A 267 -7.58 -16.60 -4.02
C GLY A 267 -6.99 -16.56 -5.43
N PHE A 268 -7.16 -15.46 -6.18
CA PHE A 268 -6.52 -15.25 -7.47
C PHE A 268 -4.99 -15.10 -7.33
N ALA A 269 -4.53 -14.33 -6.36
CA ALA A 269 -3.11 -14.14 -6.08
C ALA A 269 -2.45 -15.46 -5.66
N ASP A 270 -3.09 -16.22 -4.77
CA ASP A 270 -2.63 -17.56 -4.39
C ASP A 270 -2.67 -18.54 -5.58
N ARG A 271 -3.73 -18.50 -6.40
CA ARG A 271 -3.80 -19.34 -7.60
C ARG A 271 -2.61 -19.10 -8.55
N ALA A 272 -2.21 -17.85 -8.73
CA ALA A 272 -1.02 -17.50 -9.51
C ALA A 272 0.27 -17.97 -8.83
N ALA A 273 0.39 -17.79 -7.51
CA ALA A 273 1.56 -18.14 -6.72
C ALA A 273 1.83 -19.64 -6.63
N TYR A 274 0.78 -20.46 -6.49
CA TYR A 274 0.88 -21.91 -6.44
C TYR A 274 0.92 -22.58 -7.81
N ARG A 275 0.85 -21.81 -8.90
CA ARG A 275 0.97 -22.37 -10.25
C ARG A 275 2.34 -23.04 -10.45
N GLY A 276 2.31 -24.32 -10.82
CA GLY A 276 3.53 -25.13 -10.94
C GLY A 276 4.15 -25.62 -9.64
N SER A 277 3.52 -25.39 -8.49
CA SER A 277 3.88 -26.05 -7.23
C SER A 277 3.54 -27.53 -7.30
N SER A 278 4.41 -28.37 -6.74
CA SER A 278 4.17 -29.81 -6.59
C SER A 278 3.33 -30.18 -5.37
N ALA A 279 2.98 -29.20 -4.52
CA ALA A 279 2.17 -29.42 -3.35
C ALA A 279 0.74 -29.87 -3.72
N THR A 280 0.28 -30.92 -3.09
CA THR A 280 -1.13 -31.32 -3.21
C THR A 280 -2.04 -30.28 -2.53
N PRO A 281 -3.35 -30.22 -2.87
CA PRO A 281 -4.27 -29.31 -2.20
C PRO A 281 -4.25 -29.43 -0.67
N ALA A 282 -4.21 -30.65 -0.14
CA ALA A 282 -4.15 -30.86 1.30
C ALA A 282 -2.82 -30.43 1.95
N GLN A 283 -1.71 -30.41 1.20
CA GLN A 283 -0.43 -29.88 1.66
C GLN A 283 -0.38 -28.34 1.61
N ALA A 284 -0.97 -27.74 0.59
CA ALA A 284 -1.03 -26.29 0.42
C ALA A 284 -2.14 -25.63 1.27
N ALA A 285 -3.17 -26.39 1.67
CA ALA A 285 -4.29 -25.93 2.51
C ALA A 285 -4.40 -26.75 3.81
N PRO A 286 -3.36 -26.76 4.69
CA PRO A 286 -3.31 -27.66 5.82
C PRO A 286 -4.32 -27.33 6.92
N ALA A 287 -4.68 -26.07 7.15
CA ALA A 287 -5.66 -25.68 8.16
C ALA A 287 -7.07 -26.10 7.74
N LEU A 288 -7.43 -25.86 6.49
CA LEU A 288 -8.72 -26.26 5.94
C LEU A 288 -8.82 -27.80 5.81
N ALA A 289 -7.74 -28.46 5.40
CA ALA A 289 -7.70 -29.94 5.36
C ALA A 289 -7.90 -30.57 6.74
N ARG A 290 -7.32 -29.99 7.80
CA ARG A 290 -7.59 -30.44 9.18
C ARG A 290 -9.06 -30.25 9.55
N ALA A 291 -9.66 -29.10 9.23
CA ALA A 291 -11.07 -28.83 9.51
C ALA A 291 -11.99 -29.81 8.78
N VAL A 292 -11.76 -30.02 7.48
CA VAL A 292 -12.58 -30.97 6.66
C VAL A 292 -12.49 -32.40 7.21
N ARG A 293 -11.29 -32.86 7.60
CA ARG A 293 -11.14 -34.21 8.23
C ARG A 293 -11.84 -34.35 9.58
N ARG A 294 -12.08 -33.24 10.31
CA ARG A 294 -12.92 -33.22 11.52
C ARG A 294 -14.41 -33.12 11.23
N GLY A 295 -14.82 -33.05 9.95
CA GLY A 295 -16.20 -32.83 9.55
C GLY A 295 -16.65 -31.38 9.61
N GLU A 296 -15.74 -30.44 9.82
CA GLU A 296 -15.98 -29.00 9.90
C GLU A 296 -15.85 -28.37 8.51
N LEU A 297 -16.86 -28.61 7.64
CA LEU A 297 -16.88 -28.06 6.31
C LEU A 297 -17.46 -26.64 6.34
N PRO A 298 -16.77 -25.63 5.73
CA PRO A 298 -17.31 -24.26 5.66
C PRO A 298 -18.70 -24.23 5.01
N GLY A 299 -19.59 -23.36 5.54
CA GLY A 299 -20.96 -23.20 5.02
C GLY A 299 -21.05 -22.29 3.81
N GLU A 300 -20.10 -21.36 3.64
CA GLU A 300 -20.09 -20.33 2.60
C GLU A 300 -18.64 -19.99 2.19
N LEU A 301 -18.49 -19.33 1.03
CA LEU A 301 -17.21 -18.77 0.60
C LEU A 301 -16.68 -17.77 1.64
N PRO A 302 -15.33 -17.63 1.81
CA PRO A 302 -14.77 -16.70 2.80
C PRO A 302 -15.29 -15.29 2.64
N ARG A 303 -15.65 -14.66 3.75
CA ARG A 303 -16.11 -13.27 3.81
C ARG A 303 -14.92 -12.34 4.06
N THR A 304 -15.09 -11.05 3.77
CA THR A 304 -14.03 -10.04 3.94
C THR A 304 -13.50 -10.00 5.37
N GLU A 305 -14.34 -10.14 6.38
CA GLU A 305 -13.97 -10.15 7.80
C GLU A 305 -13.12 -11.35 8.21
N ASP A 306 -13.20 -12.46 7.47
CA ASP A 306 -12.44 -13.70 7.77
C ASP A 306 -10.93 -13.54 7.45
N PHE A 307 -10.56 -12.49 6.67
CA PHE A 307 -9.17 -12.11 6.37
C PHE A 307 -8.60 -11.05 7.32
N ALA A 308 -9.32 -10.69 8.39
CA ALA A 308 -8.90 -9.62 9.28
C ALA A 308 -7.60 -9.95 10.02
N PHE A 309 -6.65 -9.02 9.98
CA PHE A 309 -5.40 -9.12 10.75
C PHE A 309 -5.68 -9.00 12.26
N GLY A 310 -4.98 -9.83 13.05
CA GLY A 310 -5.08 -9.80 14.52
C GLY A 310 -6.24 -10.62 15.11
N GLY A 311 -6.98 -11.35 14.26
CA GLY A 311 -7.96 -12.36 14.67
C GLY A 311 -7.34 -13.71 14.99
N ASP A 312 -8.16 -14.79 14.94
CA ASP A 312 -7.69 -16.16 15.05
C ASP A 312 -6.84 -16.54 13.82
N PRO A 313 -5.52 -16.84 13.99
CA PRO A 313 -4.65 -17.17 12.86
C PRO A 313 -5.10 -18.43 12.09
N GLU A 314 -5.72 -19.41 12.76
CA GLU A 314 -6.21 -20.60 12.07
C GLU A 314 -7.47 -20.32 11.24
N ALA A 315 -8.35 -19.43 11.72
CA ALA A 315 -9.50 -18.97 10.95
C ALA A 315 -9.07 -18.19 9.71
N ALA A 316 -8.11 -17.27 9.86
CA ALA A 316 -7.54 -16.54 8.74
C ALA A 316 -6.88 -17.49 7.72
N ALA A 317 -6.06 -18.43 8.17
CA ALA A 317 -5.45 -19.43 7.28
C ALA A 317 -6.52 -20.20 6.48
N ARG A 318 -7.61 -20.65 7.13
CA ARG A 318 -8.73 -21.31 6.42
C ARG A 318 -9.39 -20.42 5.39
N ALA A 319 -9.48 -19.11 5.64
CA ALA A 319 -10.06 -18.15 4.67
C ALA A 319 -9.18 -18.02 3.43
N TYR A 320 -7.86 -17.83 3.58
CA TYR A 320 -6.92 -17.80 2.45
C TYR A 320 -6.91 -19.11 1.66
N GLU A 321 -6.77 -20.25 2.37
CA GLU A 321 -6.79 -21.57 1.76
C GLU A 321 -8.11 -21.85 1.02
N GLY A 322 -9.25 -21.43 1.59
CA GLY A 322 -10.56 -21.57 0.97
C GLY A 322 -10.74 -20.71 -0.24
N ALA A 323 -10.22 -19.47 -0.22
CA ALA A 323 -10.22 -18.56 -1.34
C ALA A 323 -9.38 -19.09 -2.51
N TRP A 324 -8.17 -19.59 -2.21
CA TRP A 324 -7.32 -20.26 -3.20
C TRP A 324 -8.04 -21.44 -3.86
N LEU A 325 -8.65 -22.34 -3.07
CA LEU A 325 -9.35 -23.52 -3.59
C LEU A 325 -10.62 -23.14 -4.39
N ALA A 326 -11.30 -22.03 -4.04
CA ALA A 326 -12.39 -21.53 -4.85
C ALA A 326 -11.92 -21.03 -6.24
N CYS A 327 -10.83 -20.25 -6.28
CA CYS A 327 -10.25 -19.83 -7.55
C CYS A 327 -9.69 -21.00 -8.37
N ARG A 328 -9.10 -22.00 -7.70
CA ARG A 328 -8.63 -23.25 -8.31
C ARG A 328 -9.79 -24.04 -8.94
N LEU A 329 -10.91 -24.19 -8.24
CA LEU A 329 -12.13 -24.82 -8.76
C LEU A 329 -12.66 -24.08 -9.99
N ILE A 330 -12.76 -22.73 -9.91
CA ILE A 330 -13.25 -21.93 -11.04
C ILE A 330 -12.38 -22.14 -12.27
N ALA A 331 -11.05 -22.08 -12.11
CA ALA A 331 -10.12 -22.30 -13.20
C ALA A 331 -10.19 -23.73 -13.77
N ALA A 332 -10.40 -24.74 -12.92
CA ALA A 332 -10.51 -26.14 -13.36
C ALA A 332 -11.83 -26.43 -14.08
N LYS A 333 -12.95 -25.89 -13.59
CA LYS A 333 -14.29 -26.20 -14.09
C LYS A 333 -14.73 -25.34 -15.28
N TRP A 334 -14.39 -24.04 -15.26
CA TRP A 334 -14.79 -23.07 -16.29
C TRP A 334 -13.62 -22.51 -17.10
N GLY A 335 -12.39 -22.84 -16.72
CA GLY A 335 -11.16 -22.43 -17.39
C GLY A 335 -10.53 -21.16 -16.79
N GLU A 336 -9.22 -21.01 -17.03
CA GLU A 336 -8.44 -19.86 -16.56
C GLU A 336 -9.00 -18.53 -17.05
N LYS A 337 -9.48 -18.50 -18.31
CA LYS A 337 -10.08 -17.28 -18.88
C LYS A 337 -11.34 -16.85 -18.11
N ALA A 338 -12.18 -17.80 -17.70
CA ALA A 338 -13.38 -17.49 -16.94
C ALA A 338 -13.04 -16.90 -15.56
N LEU A 339 -11.98 -17.39 -14.89
CA LEU A 339 -11.50 -16.82 -13.64
C LEU A 339 -11.01 -15.36 -13.83
N VAL A 340 -10.25 -15.09 -14.89
CA VAL A 340 -9.80 -13.72 -15.23
C VAL A 340 -10.97 -12.81 -15.55
N ASP A 341 -11.93 -13.26 -16.35
CA ASP A 341 -13.11 -12.50 -16.73
C ASP A 341 -13.99 -12.20 -15.49
N LEU A 342 -14.14 -13.17 -14.59
CA LEU A 342 -14.86 -12.98 -13.34
C LEU A 342 -14.18 -11.92 -12.46
N TYR A 343 -12.85 -12.00 -12.30
CA TYR A 343 -12.09 -11.00 -11.54
C TYR A 343 -12.30 -9.59 -12.11
N GLY A 344 -12.06 -9.43 -13.40
CA GLY A 344 -12.21 -8.13 -14.06
C GLY A 344 -13.64 -7.58 -14.02
N ARG A 345 -14.65 -8.45 -14.01
CA ARG A 345 -16.05 -8.06 -13.96
C ARG A 345 -16.48 -7.72 -12.53
N ALA A 346 -16.07 -8.50 -11.53
CA ALA A 346 -16.32 -8.23 -10.11
C ALA A 346 -15.70 -6.92 -9.61
N GLY A 347 -14.67 -6.41 -10.30
CA GLY A 347 -14.14 -5.07 -10.05
C GLY A 347 -15.01 -3.92 -10.60
N ARG A 348 -16.07 -4.20 -11.34
CA ARG A 348 -16.94 -3.19 -11.97
C ARG A 348 -18.41 -3.30 -11.56
N GLU A 349 -18.83 -4.45 -11.09
CA GLU A 349 -20.22 -4.73 -10.71
C GLU A 349 -20.28 -5.73 -9.54
N PRO A 350 -21.41 -5.84 -8.86
CA PRO A 350 -21.58 -6.81 -7.77
C PRO A 350 -21.36 -8.25 -8.22
N LEU A 351 -20.83 -9.09 -7.32
CA LEU A 351 -20.54 -10.50 -7.58
C LEU A 351 -21.78 -11.27 -8.04
N GLU A 352 -22.94 -10.93 -7.49
CA GLU A 352 -24.24 -11.52 -7.82
C GLU A 352 -24.65 -11.32 -9.29
N THR A 353 -24.13 -10.27 -9.93
CA THR A 353 -24.29 -10.01 -11.38
C THR A 353 -23.19 -10.69 -12.17
N ALA A 354 -21.94 -10.61 -11.67
CA ALA A 354 -20.77 -11.14 -12.38
C ALA A 354 -20.78 -12.67 -12.50
N LEU A 355 -21.19 -13.41 -11.45
CA LEU A 355 -21.21 -14.88 -11.43
C LEU A 355 -22.09 -15.48 -12.52
N PRO A 356 -23.39 -15.17 -12.62
CA PRO A 356 -24.24 -15.74 -13.67
C PRO A 356 -23.76 -15.36 -15.07
N ALA A 357 -23.25 -14.14 -15.24
CA ALA A 357 -22.81 -13.65 -16.54
C ALA A 357 -21.52 -14.30 -17.04
N VAL A 358 -20.63 -14.76 -16.15
CA VAL A 358 -19.33 -15.35 -16.52
C VAL A 358 -19.36 -16.87 -16.39
N LEU A 359 -19.90 -17.39 -15.29
CA LEU A 359 -19.87 -18.81 -14.98
C LEU A 359 -21.19 -19.54 -15.25
N GLY A 360 -22.28 -18.80 -15.47
CA GLY A 360 -23.63 -19.37 -15.66
C GLY A 360 -24.22 -19.96 -14.36
N VAL A 361 -23.68 -19.59 -13.19
CA VAL A 361 -24.14 -20.10 -11.89
C VAL A 361 -24.32 -18.93 -10.92
N ASP A 362 -25.18 -19.11 -9.92
CA ASP A 362 -25.33 -18.17 -8.83
C ASP A 362 -24.32 -18.45 -7.68
N ARG A 363 -24.38 -17.62 -6.64
CA ARG A 363 -23.48 -17.75 -5.48
C ARG A 363 -23.70 -19.04 -4.70
N ALA A 364 -24.94 -19.51 -4.58
CA ALA A 364 -25.27 -20.74 -3.86
C ALA A 364 -24.75 -21.97 -4.60
N GLU A 365 -24.94 -22.00 -5.93
CA GLU A 365 -24.45 -23.06 -6.80
C GLU A 365 -22.91 -23.11 -6.80
N LEU A 366 -22.22 -21.96 -6.87
CA LEU A 366 -20.76 -21.90 -6.75
C LEU A 366 -20.29 -22.40 -5.38
N THR A 367 -20.97 -21.99 -4.31
CA THR A 367 -20.64 -22.41 -2.94
C THR A 367 -20.76 -23.91 -2.76
N GLU A 368 -21.83 -24.53 -3.27
CA GLU A 368 -21.98 -25.98 -3.14
C GLU A 368 -20.95 -26.75 -3.99
N ALA A 369 -20.68 -26.30 -5.21
CA ALA A 369 -19.63 -26.89 -6.05
C ALA A 369 -18.24 -26.78 -5.34
N TRP A 370 -17.96 -25.66 -4.68
CA TRP A 370 -16.74 -25.48 -3.91
C TRP A 370 -16.69 -26.41 -2.69
N ARG A 371 -17.77 -26.54 -1.93
CA ARG A 371 -17.85 -27.45 -0.78
C ARG A 371 -17.65 -28.91 -1.20
N GLU A 372 -18.18 -29.31 -2.34
CA GLU A 372 -17.96 -30.64 -2.91
C GLU A 372 -16.48 -30.86 -3.27
N SER A 373 -15.85 -29.92 -3.96
CA SER A 373 -14.41 -29.94 -4.26
C SER A 373 -13.55 -30.03 -2.99
N LEU A 374 -13.89 -29.30 -1.91
CA LEU A 374 -13.19 -29.44 -0.63
C LEU A 374 -13.27 -30.84 -0.04
N ARG A 375 -14.44 -31.51 -0.14
CA ARG A 375 -14.59 -32.90 0.34
C ARG A 375 -13.74 -33.88 -0.45
N GLU A 376 -13.56 -33.64 -1.74
CA GLU A 376 -12.76 -34.51 -2.62
C GLU A 376 -11.26 -34.29 -2.47
N GLU A 377 -10.80 -33.03 -2.44
CA GLU A 377 -9.38 -32.70 -2.50
C GLU A 377 -8.67 -32.70 -1.15
N LEU A 378 -9.41 -32.60 -0.01
CA LEU A 378 -8.83 -32.41 1.34
C LEU A 378 -9.03 -33.58 2.31
N ARG A 379 -9.64 -34.68 1.85
CA ARG A 379 -9.79 -35.90 2.67
C ARG A 379 -8.50 -36.62 2.97
#